data_73c96943fa5cb28943d248022d9c8ca2
#
_entry.id   73c96943fa5cb28943d248022d9c8ca2
#
_cell.length_a   1.000
_cell.length_b   1.000
_cell.length_c   1.000
_cell.angle_alpha   90.00
_cell.angle_beta   90.00
_cell.angle_gamma   90.00
#
_symmetry.space_group_name_H-M   'P 1'
#
loop_
_entity.id
_entity.type
_entity.pdbx_description
1 polymer ?
#
loop_
_entity_poly.entity_id
_entity_poly.type
_entity_poly.pdbx_seq_one_letter_code
_entity_poly.pdbx_strand_id
1 'polypeptide(L)'
;MLRANNISVQFGGKFLFEDITFQVGDKERIGLTGKNGAGKSTLLKIISGYQGSDSGTVETSGGYTIGYLPQDIDIQSDLSVLEETKKAFSEVEKIEARIEFIHTELVTRTDYESDEYLELINELTEKEQLLHHMGAEKHEESIERILKGLGFESHEMDKPVKTFSGGWQMRIVLAKILLQQPSLILLDEPTNHLDIESIIWLEEFLTNYNGATILISHDKTFLDNVTTRTVEIVMGKIEDYKCNYSNYLIQRGDRIEKQQQAKKNQEELIKQTKSNIDKFRAKANKAKFAQSLIKKLDKMEILEVDSSDNSNINFQFQKPPRSGKVVVKAGDVSKSYGDKNVFKGVDFEINRGEKVAFVGKNGM
;
A
#
# COMPACT_ATOMS: atom_id res chain seq x y z
N MET A 1 18.11 -1.78 3.36
CA MET A 1 17.37 -1.38 4.58
C MET A 1 16.91 0.07 4.46
N LEU A 2 15.64 0.38 4.82
CA LEU A 2 15.09 1.74 4.85
C LEU A 2 14.74 2.11 6.30
N ARG A 3 15.00 3.36 6.68
CA ARG A 3 14.62 3.91 7.98
C ARG A 3 13.88 5.24 7.79
N ALA A 4 12.70 5.33 8.35
CA ALA A 4 11.93 6.55 8.51
C ALA A 4 12.15 7.07 9.93
N ASN A 5 12.63 8.31 10.07
CA ASN A 5 13.00 8.90 11.35
C ASN A 5 12.16 10.16 11.61
N ASN A 6 11.37 10.14 12.68
CA ASN A 6 10.61 11.29 13.22
C ASN A 6 9.80 12.05 12.17
N ILE A 7 9.15 11.31 11.26
CA ILE A 7 8.35 11.91 10.18
C ILE A 7 7.07 12.50 10.79
N SER A 8 6.83 13.79 10.49
CA SER A 8 5.59 14.47 10.86
C SER A 8 4.98 15.15 9.64
N VAL A 9 3.66 15.16 9.56
CA VAL A 9 2.88 15.84 8.52
C VAL A 9 1.66 16.49 9.11
N GLN A 10 1.41 17.73 8.70
CA GLN A 10 0.22 18.49 9.10
C GLN A 10 -0.55 19.02 7.90
N PHE A 11 -1.86 19.09 8.04
CA PHE A 11 -2.75 19.72 7.09
C PHE A 11 -3.67 20.70 7.81
N GLY A 12 -3.70 21.95 7.35
CA GLY A 12 -4.56 22.98 7.94
C GLY A 12 -4.33 23.22 9.44
N GLY A 13 -3.08 23.08 9.91
CA GLY A 13 -2.70 23.28 11.32
C GLY A 13 -3.03 22.08 12.23
N LYS A 14 -3.44 20.94 11.69
CA LYS A 14 -3.64 19.70 12.46
C LYS A 14 -2.64 18.65 11.98
N PHE A 15 -1.98 17.99 12.91
CA PHE A 15 -1.13 16.86 12.59
C PHE A 15 -1.98 15.69 12.05
N LEU A 16 -1.58 15.17 10.90
CA LEU A 16 -2.07 13.90 10.37
C LEU A 16 -1.39 12.77 11.15
N PHE A 17 -0.07 12.90 11.32
CA PHE A 17 0.74 12.07 12.20
C PHE A 17 2.00 12.86 12.62
N GLU A 18 2.55 12.48 13.78
CA GLU A 18 3.66 13.16 14.44
C GLU A 18 4.69 12.15 14.93
N ASP A 19 5.98 12.46 14.70
CA ASP A 19 7.13 11.69 15.17
C ASP A 19 7.08 10.19 14.80
N ILE A 20 6.60 9.87 13.60
CA ILE A 20 6.59 8.50 13.10
C ILE A 20 8.03 8.03 12.86
N THR A 21 8.39 6.93 13.51
CA THR A 21 9.68 6.26 13.33
C THR A 21 9.48 4.78 13.15
N PHE A 22 9.98 4.22 12.03
CA PHE A 22 9.98 2.78 11.79
C PHE A 22 11.06 2.39 10.78
N GLN A 23 11.35 1.10 10.72
CA GLN A 23 12.36 0.53 9.84
C GLN A 23 11.74 -0.55 8.97
N VAL A 24 12.28 -0.67 7.76
CA VAL A 24 11.95 -1.75 6.82
C VAL A 24 13.22 -2.55 6.58
N GLY A 25 13.21 -3.80 7.00
CA GLY A 25 14.29 -4.77 6.77
C GLY A 25 14.20 -5.35 5.35
N ASP A 26 15.23 -6.11 5.00
CA ASP A 26 15.24 -6.84 3.73
C ASP A 26 14.22 -7.99 3.78
N LYS A 27 13.50 -8.19 2.68
CA LYS A 27 12.47 -9.24 2.53
C LYS A 27 11.29 -9.16 3.50
N GLU A 28 11.09 -8.05 4.21
CA GLU A 28 9.90 -7.89 5.05
C GLU A 28 8.63 -7.71 4.22
N ARG A 29 7.52 -8.25 4.73
CA ARG A 29 6.17 -8.13 4.17
C ARG A 29 5.30 -7.41 5.18
N ILE A 30 5.11 -6.09 4.96
CA ILE A 30 4.44 -5.22 5.92
C ILE A 30 3.05 -4.86 5.40
N GLY A 31 2.02 -5.13 6.18
CA GLY A 31 0.68 -4.59 5.98
C GLY A 31 0.55 -3.24 6.70
N LEU A 32 0.32 -2.15 5.97
CA LEU A 32 0.06 -0.84 6.54
C LEU A 32 -1.44 -0.63 6.70
N THR A 33 -1.91 -0.54 7.94
CA THR A 33 -3.33 -0.43 8.28
C THR A 33 -3.64 0.84 9.08
N GLY A 34 -4.92 1.13 9.28
CA GLY A 34 -5.41 2.31 9.99
C GLY A 34 -6.72 2.81 9.42
N LYS A 35 -7.41 3.71 10.14
CA LYS A 35 -8.67 4.32 9.69
C LYS A 35 -8.51 5.05 8.36
N ASN A 36 -9.62 5.23 7.62
CA ASN A 36 -9.61 6.10 6.45
C ASN A 36 -9.23 7.52 6.87
N GLY A 37 -8.32 8.14 6.11
CA GLY A 37 -7.78 9.46 6.47
C GLY A 37 -6.67 9.44 7.52
N ALA A 38 -6.22 8.29 8.03
CA ALA A 38 -5.11 8.21 8.99
C ALA A 38 -3.72 8.56 8.40
N GLY A 39 -3.63 8.71 7.06
CA GLY A 39 -2.38 9.09 6.41
C GLY A 39 -1.59 7.93 5.80
N LYS A 40 -2.21 6.76 5.59
CA LYS A 40 -1.54 5.59 5.00
C LYS A 40 -0.89 5.90 3.64
N SER A 41 -1.68 6.38 2.67
CA SER A 41 -1.19 6.74 1.33
C SER A 41 -0.19 7.91 1.38
N THR A 42 -0.39 8.86 2.30
CA THR A 42 0.55 9.96 2.52
C THR A 42 1.91 9.44 2.99
N LEU A 43 1.92 8.48 3.92
CA LEU A 43 3.16 7.86 4.38
C LEU A 43 3.88 7.11 3.24
N LEU A 44 3.16 6.37 2.39
CA LEU A 44 3.77 5.72 1.21
C LEU A 44 4.35 6.75 0.24
N LYS A 45 3.65 7.86 -0.01
CA LYS A 45 4.16 8.95 -0.87
C LYS A 45 5.43 9.60 -0.31
N ILE A 46 5.53 9.75 1.01
CA ILE A 46 6.74 10.27 1.66
C ILE A 46 7.90 9.28 1.55
N ILE A 47 7.65 8.00 1.83
CA ILE A 47 8.67 6.95 1.71
C ILE A 47 9.20 6.85 0.28
N SER A 48 8.32 6.99 -0.72
CA SER A 48 8.69 6.94 -2.15
C SER A 48 9.32 8.23 -2.69
N GLY A 49 9.34 9.31 -1.90
CA GLY A 49 9.84 10.61 -2.34
C GLY A 49 8.87 11.43 -3.21
N TYR A 50 7.64 10.95 -3.43
CA TYR A 50 6.61 11.69 -4.19
C TYR A 50 6.06 12.90 -3.43
N GLN A 51 6.20 12.92 -2.11
CA GLN A 51 5.77 14.01 -1.24
C GLN A 51 6.80 14.23 -0.14
N GLY A 52 7.06 15.50 0.19
CA GLY A 52 7.88 15.85 1.36
C GLY A 52 7.12 15.68 2.67
N SER A 53 7.85 15.53 3.77
CA SER A 53 7.36 15.65 5.15
C SER A 53 7.60 17.07 5.68
N ASP A 54 6.82 17.49 6.68
CA ASP A 54 7.08 18.78 7.38
C ASP A 54 8.31 18.68 8.29
N SER A 55 8.56 17.50 8.86
CA SER A 55 9.78 17.18 9.60
C SER A 55 10.16 15.72 9.48
N GLY A 56 11.39 15.38 9.86
CA GLY A 56 11.94 14.03 9.79
C GLY A 56 12.59 13.71 8.45
N THR A 57 13.17 12.51 8.34
CA THR A 57 13.91 12.06 7.17
C THR A 57 13.63 10.60 6.84
N VAL A 58 13.71 10.27 5.56
CA VAL A 58 13.74 8.89 5.07
C VAL A 58 15.15 8.59 4.61
N GLU A 59 15.80 7.63 5.25
CA GLU A 59 17.17 7.21 4.97
C GLU A 59 17.16 5.82 4.34
N THR A 60 17.95 5.65 3.29
CA THR A 60 18.12 4.37 2.59
C THR A 60 19.61 4.03 2.47
N SER A 61 19.94 2.75 2.44
CA SER A 61 21.29 2.31 2.10
C SER A 61 21.62 2.63 0.64
N GLY A 62 22.89 2.80 0.30
CA GLY A 62 23.31 3.09 -1.08
C GLY A 62 22.76 2.05 -2.07
N GLY A 63 22.27 2.50 -3.21
CA GLY A 63 21.67 1.65 -4.24
C GLY A 63 20.27 1.08 -3.92
N TYR A 64 19.62 1.53 -2.84
CA TYR A 64 18.28 1.08 -2.49
C TYR A 64 17.23 1.71 -3.40
N THR A 65 16.49 0.88 -4.12
CA THR A 65 15.46 1.30 -5.08
C THR A 65 14.06 1.11 -4.51
N ILE A 66 13.15 2.03 -4.82
CA ILE A 66 11.76 2.01 -4.35
C ILE A 66 10.83 2.06 -5.55
N GLY A 67 9.94 1.07 -5.67
CA GLY A 67 8.82 1.07 -6.61
C GLY A 67 7.53 1.44 -5.89
N TYR A 68 6.79 2.42 -6.39
CA TYR A 68 5.53 2.85 -5.79
C TYR A 68 4.37 2.76 -6.78
N LEU A 69 3.32 2.05 -6.41
CA LEU A 69 2.04 1.99 -7.10
C LEU A 69 1.04 2.92 -6.39
N PRO A 70 0.70 4.08 -6.95
CA PRO A 70 -0.34 4.95 -6.40
C PRO A 70 -1.74 4.40 -6.66
N GLN A 71 -2.73 4.91 -5.93
CA GLN A 71 -4.12 4.47 -6.05
C GLN A 71 -4.77 4.85 -7.39
N ASP A 72 -4.42 6.01 -7.96
CA ASP A 72 -4.96 6.52 -9.21
C ASP A 72 -3.83 6.74 -10.22
N ILE A 73 -4.05 6.26 -11.44
CA ILE A 73 -3.11 6.38 -12.57
C ILE A 73 -3.90 6.72 -13.84
N ASP A 74 -3.38 7.63 -14.62
CA ASP A 74 -3.82 7.93 -15.98
C ASP A 74 -2.60 7.93 -16.91
N ILE A 75 -2.52 6.92 -17.78
CA ILE A 75 -1.44 6.80 -18.77
C ILE A 75 -1.96 7.19 -20.14
N GLN A 76 -1.57 8.35 -20.61
CA GLN A 76 -1.84 8.80 -21.98
C GLN A 76 -0.71 8.35 -22.90
N SER A 77 -0.67 7.06 -23.26
CA SER A 77 0.35 6.50 -24.13
C SER A 77 -0.27 5.86 -25.36
N ASP A 78 0.29 6.19 -26.54
CA ASP A 78 -0.06 5.58 -27.84
C ASP A 78 0.67 4.27 -28.10
N LEU A 79 1.64 3.92 -27.27
CA LEU A 79 2.42 2.69 -27.37
C LEU A 79 1.56 1.47 -27.03
N SER A 80 1.94 0.31 -27.57
CA SER A 80 1.35 -0.96 -27.17
C SER A 80 1.63 -1.29 -25.70
N VAL A 81 0.83 -2.18 -25.10
CA VAL A 81 1.05 -2.65 -23.73
C VAL A 81 2.47 -3.20 -23.56
N LEU A 82 2.94 -3.97 -24.54
CA LEU A 82 4.28 -4.55 -24.52
C LEU A 82 5.37 -3.47 -24.54
N GLU A 83 5.28 -2.51 -25.48
CA GLU A 83 6.26 -1.41 -25.59
C GLU A 83 6.25 -0.50 -24.35
N GLU A 84 5.06 -0.20 -23.83
CA GLU A 84 4.96 0.59 -22.59
C GLU A 84 5.56 -0.13 -21.39
N THR A 85 5.38 -1.46 -21.32
CA THR A 85 5.94 -2.28 -20.25
C THR A 85 7.46 -2.43 -20.39
N LYS A 86 8.00 -2.49 -21.61
CA LYS A 86 9.46 -2.48 -21.88
C LYS A 86 10.16 -1.24 -21.29
N LYS A 87 9.47 -0.12 -21.12
CA LYS A 87 10.04 1.07 -20.46
C LYS A 87 10.47 0.82 -19.01
N ALA A 88 10.04 -0.27 -18.37
CA ALA A 88 10.57 -0.69 -17.07
C ALA A 88 12.09 -0.88 -17.09
N PHE A 89 12.64 -1.20 -18.26
CA PHE A 89 14.06 -1.45 -18.50
C PHE A 89 14.79 -0.27 -19.15
N SER A 90 14.17 0.90 -19.25
CA SER A 90 14.76 2.07 -19.91
C SER A 90 16.12 2.49 -19.33
N GLU A 91 16.36 2.26 -18.06
CA GLU A 91 17.69 2.49 -17.45
C GLU A 91 18.70 1.43 -17.91
N VAL A 92 18.28 0.18 -18.06
CA VAL A 92 19.09 -0.91 -18.61
C VAL A 92 19.49 -0.60 -20.05
N GLU A 93 18.52 -0.20 -20.89
CA GLU A 93 18.76 0.19 -22.28
C GLU A 93 19.75 1.36 -22.41
N LYS A 94 19.66 2.35 -21.52
CA LYS A 94 20.62 3.46 -21.47
C LYS A 94 22.03 3.00 -21.09
N ILE A 95 22.14 2.06 -20.14
CA ILE A 95 23.41 1.48 -19.72
C ILE A 95 24.00 0.66 -20.85
N GLU A 96 23.21 -0.17 -21.52
CA GLU A 96 23.64 -0.97 -22.70
C GLU A 96 24.12 -0.07 -23.84
N ALA A 97 23.35 0.96 -24.19
CA ALA A 97 23.75 1.94 -25.20
C ALA A 97 25.05 2.67 -24.83
N ARG A 98 25.24 3.00 -23.53
CA ARG A 98 26.49 3.63 -23.07
C ARG A 98 27.67 2.66 -23.13
N ILE A 99 27.49 1.41 -22.78
CA ILE A 99 28.51 0.33 -22.91
C ILE A 99 28.92 0.19 -24.39
N GLU A 100 27.96 0.11 -25.30
CA GLU A 100 28.23 0.00 -26.75
C GLU A 100 28.99 1.22 -27.27
N PHE A 101 28.60 2.41 -26.85
CA PHE A 101 29.34 3.65 -27.15
C PHE A 101 30.79 3.59 -26.66
N ILE A 102 31.00 3.18 -25.39
CA ILE A 102 32.37 3.09 -24.82
C ILE A 102 33.20 2.04 -25.61
N HIS A 103 32.62 0.88 -25.93
CA HIS A 103 33.32 -0.12 -26.75
C HIS A 103 33.75 0.44 -28.12
N THR A 104 32.86 1.20 -28.79
CA THR A 104 33.17 1.82 -30.08
C THR A 104 34.30 2.85 -29.92
N GLU A 105 34.28 3.69 -28.88
CA GLU A 105 35.33 4.67 -28.58
C GLU A 105 36.67 3.98 -28.29
N LEU A 106 36.69 2.94 -27.46
CA LEU A 106 37.91 2.21 -27.12
C LEU A 106 38.57 1.51 -28.34
N VAL A 107 37.77 1.07 -29.30
CA VAL A 107 38.28 0.48 -30.55
C VAL A 107 38.89 1.52 -31.50
N THR A 108 38.39 2.74 -31.48
CA THR A 108 38.83 3.81 -32.40
C THR A 108 40.00 4.64 -31.87
N ARG A 109 40.18 4.67 -30.53
CA ARG A 109 41.27 5.45 -29.86
C ARG A 109 42.61 4.67 -29.96
N THR A 110 43.68 5.43 -30.05
CA THR A 110 45.07 4.95 -30.06
C THR A 110 45.90 5.43 -28.90
N ASP A 111 45.32 6.24 -28.01
CA ASP A 111 45.96 6.90 -26.88
C ASP A 111 45.79 6.10 -25.57
N TYR A 112 46.22 4.84 -25.57
CA TYR A 112 46.00 3.84 -24.52
C TYR A 112 46.54 4.23 -23.12
N GLU A 113 47.43 5.19 -23.02
CA GLU A 113 48.03 5.66 -21.74
C GLU A 113 47.42 6.96 -21.25
N SER A 114 46.40 7.52 -21.91
CA SER A 114 45.74 8.75 -21.49
C SER A 114 44.83 8.51 -20.28
N ASP A 115 44.71 9.51 -19.40
CA ASP A 115 43.80 9.48 -18.27
C ASP A 115 42.34 9.25 -18.74
N GLU A 116 41.95 9.86 -19.85
CA GLU A 116 40.62 9.71 -20.46
C GLU A 116 40.35 8.27 -20.91
N TYR A 117 41.35 7.58 -21.46
CA TYR A 117 41.19 6.16 -21.83
C TYR A 117 40.99 5.26 -20.60
N LEU A 118 41.71 5.53 -19.52
CA LEU A 118 41.58 4.82 -18.27
C LEU A 118 40.21 5.10 -17.59
N GLU A 119 39.71 6.33 -17.68
CA GLU A 119 38.36 6.68 -17.20
C GLU A 119 37.29 5.90 -17.94
N LEU A 120 37.38 5.77 -19.27
CA LEU A 120 36.44 4.96 -20.08
C LEU A 120 36.44 3.50 -19.68
N ILE A 121 37.63 2.89 -19.41
CA ILE A 121 37.73 1.51 -18.95
C ILE A 121 37.07 1.34 -17.56
N ASN A 122 37.29 2.28 -16.66
CA ASN A 122 36.68 2.24 -15.34
C ASN A 122 35.16 2.38 -15.43
N GLU A 123 34.66 3.33 -16.25
CA GLU A 123 33.22 3.49 -16.51
C GLU A 123 32.61 2.24 -17.11
N LEU A 124 33.30 1.60 -18.07
CA LEU A 124 32.85 0.35 -18.68
C LEU A 124 32.67 -0.74 -17.62
N THR A 125 33.70 -0.93 -16.80
CA THR A 125 33.67 -1.94 -15.74
C THR A 125 32.52 -1.71 -14.75
N GLU A 126 32.32 -0.45 -14.33
CA GLU A 126 31.21 -0.10 -13.43
C GLU A 126 29.83 -0.36 -14.08
N LYS A 127 29.67 0.02 -15.37
CA LYS A 127 28.41 -0.20 -16.09
C LYS A 127 28.14 -1.66 -16.34
N GLU A 128 29.12 -2.45 -16.69
CA GLU A 128 28.97 -3.91 -16.87
C GLU A 128 28.60 -4.61 -15.55
N GLN A 129 29.23 -4.24 -14.43
CA GLN A 129 28.85 -4.74 -13.12
C GLN A 129 27.40 -4.38 -12.76
N LEU A 130 26.98 -3.13 -13.05
CA LEU A 130 25.63 -2.68 -12.81
C LEU A 130 24.63 -3.48 -13.67
N LEU A 131 24.91 -3.66 -14.95
CA LEU A 131 24.09 -4.45 -15.88
C LEU A 131 23.92 -5.89 -15.42
N HIS A 132 25.01 -6.51 -14.98
CA HIS A 132 24.98 -7.88 -14.45
C HIS A 132 24.11 -7.98 -13.18
N HIS A 133 24.16 -6.99 -12.29
CA HIS A 133 23.30 -6.94 -11.09
C HIS A 133 21.82 -6.76 -11.45
N MET A 134 21.51 -6.07 -12.55
CA MET A 134 20.15 -5.82 -13.01
C MET A 134 19.53 -7.01 -13.79
N GLY A 135 20.28 -8.09 -14.04
CA GLY A 135 19.75 -9.33 -14.64
C GLY A 135 19.19 -9.20 -16.05
N ALA A 136 19.83 -8.41 -16.91
CA ALA A 136 19.35 -7.98 -18.23
C ALA A 136 18.99 -9.09 -19.25
N GLU A 137 19.37 -10.34 -19.05
CA GLU A 137 19.35 -11.38 -20.09
C GLU A 137 17.97 -12.03 -20.39
N LYS A 138 16.88 -11.71 -19.64
CA LYS A 138 15.58 -12.42 -19.78
C LYS A 138 14.34 -11.49 -19.79
N HIS A 139 14.46 -10.33 -20.40
CA HIS A 139 13.42 -9.31 -20.27
C HIS A 139 12.09 -9.70 -20.95
N GLU A 140 12.09 -10.24 -22.16
CA GLU A 140 10.84 -10.49 -22.91
C GLU A 140 10.00 -11.61 -22.28
N GLU A 141 10.62 -12.71 -21.87
CA GLU A 141 9.91 -13.78 -21.14
C GLU A 141 9.33 -13.31 -19.82
N SER A 142 10.07 -12.44 -19.11
CA SER A 142 9.64 -11.87 -17.84
C SER A 142 8.45 -10.92 -18.03
N ILE A 143 8.44 -10.09 -19.06
CA ILE A 143 7.34 -9.19 -19.41
C ILE A 143 6.08 -10.01 -19.68
N GLU A 144 6.17 -11.00 -20.57
CA GLU A 144 5.02 -11.82 -20.95
C GLU A 144 4.45 -12.59 -19.76
N ARG A 145 5.31 -13.17 -18.94
CA ARG A 145 4.91 -13.89 -17.70
C ARG A 145 4.18 -12.98 -16.71
N ILE A 146 4.68 -11.78 -16.47
CA ILE A 146 4.07 -10.84 -15.52
C ILE A 146 2.76 -10.29 -16.08
N LEU A 147 2.70 -9.91 -17.35
CA LEU A 147 1.47 -9.43 -17.98
C LEU A 147 0.38 -10.52 -17.99
N LYS A 148 0.72 -11.77 -18.32
CA LYS A 148 -0.22 -12.90 -18.24
C LYS A 148 -0.70 -13.14 -16.81
N GLY A 149 0.18 -13.06 -15.82
CA GLY A 149 -0.18 -13.18 -14.41
C GLY A 149 -1.13 -12.08 -13.94
N LEU A 150 -1.03 -10.88 -14.52
CA LEU A 150 -1.93 -9.77 -14.27
C LEU A 150 -3.20 -9.80 -15.15
N GLY A 151 -3.42 -10.89 -15.92
CA GLY A 151 -4.63 -11.16 -16.67
C GLY A 151 -4.65 -10.68 -18.11
N PHE A 152 -3.53 -10.18 -18.68
CA PHE A 152 -3.46 -9.84 -20.10
C PHE A 152 -3.38 -11.09 -20.97
N GLU A 153 -4.18 -11.14 -22.02
CA GLU A 153 -4.06 -12.14 -23.06
C GLU A 153 -3.01 -11.73 -24.11
N SER A 154 -2.38 -12.71 -24.76
CA SER A 154 -1.29 -12.43 -25.72
C SER A 154 -1.71 -11.46 -26.83
N HIS A 155 -2.96 -11.56 -27.32
CA HIS A 155 -3.50 -10.67 -28.35
C HIS A 155 -3.80 -9.23 -27.88
N GLU A 156 -3.76 -8.98 -26.58
CA GLU A 156 -3.99 -7.66 -25.96
C GLU A 156 -2.69 -6.89 -25.78
N MET A 157 -1.55 -7.58 -25.77
CA MET A 157 -0.25 -6.98 -25.53
C MET A 157 0.19 -6.03 -26.67
N ASP A 158 -0.34 -6.22 -27.87
CA ASP A 158 -0.06 -5.35 -29.03
C ASP A 158 -1.02 -4.15 -29.15
N LYS A 159 -2.08 -4.09 -28.30
CA LYS A 159 -3.02 -2.99 -28.34
C LYS A 159 -2.48 -1.74 -27.66
N PRO A 160 -2.82 -0.53 -28.16
CA PRO A 160 -2.41 0.72 -27.52
C PRO A 160 -2.95 0.87 -26.08
N VAL A 161 -2.10 1.33 -25.16
CA VAL A 161 -2.45 1.49 -23.73
C VAL A 161 -3.67 2.37 -23.53
N LYS A 162 -3.82 3.45 -24.29
CA LYS A 162 -4.96 4.38 -24.20
C LYS A 162 -6.33 3.73 -24.47
N THR A 163 -6.38 2.55 -25.09
CA THR A 163 -7.62 1.82 -25.38
C THR A 163 -8.14 1.05 -24.17
N PHE A 164 -7.34 0.93 -23.13
CA PHE A 164 -7.67 0.21 -21.91
C PHE A 164 -8.28 1.12 -20.85
N SER A 165 -9.14 0.56 -20.01
CA SER A 165 -9.68 1.27 -18.84
C SER A 165 -8.60 1.57 -17.81
N GLY A 166 -8.84 2.55 -16.91
CA GLY A 166 -7.88 2.91 -15.86
C GLY A 166 -7.42 1.73 -15.00
N GLY A 167 -8.30 0.75 -14.74
CA GLY A 167 -7.93 -0.47 -14.02
C GLY A 167 -6.91 -1.34 -14.77
N TRP A 168 -7.03 -1.45 -16.08
CA TRP A 168 -6.06 -2.14 -16.91
C TRP A 168 -4.74 -1.37 -17.02
N GLN A 169 -4.79 -0.04 -17.12
CA GLN A 169 -3.59 0.81 -17.08
C GLN A 169 -2.84 0.66 -15.76
N MET A 170 -3.58 0.54 -14.64
CA MET A 170 -3.01 0.25 -13.32
C MET A 170 -2.21 -1.07 -13.33
N ARG A 171 -2.73 -2.13 -13.98
CA ARG A 171 -2.02 -3.41 -14.12
C ARG A 171 -0.72 -3.26 -14.91
N ILE A 172 -0.67 -2.40 -15.95
CA ILE A 172 0.56 -2.11 -16.71
C ILE A 172 1.61 -1.45 -15.82
N VAL A 173 1.21 -0.45 -14.99
CA VAL A 173 2.14 0.18 -14.06
C VAL A 173 2.64 -0.80 -13.01
N LEU A 174 1.73 -1.63 -12.48
CA LEU A 174 2.12 -2.70 -11.56
C LEU A 174 3.14 -3.65 -12.22
N ALA A 175 2.88 -4.08 -13.48
CA ALA A 175 3.84 -4.89 -14.23
C ALA A 175 5.22 -4.24 -14.34
N LYS A 176 5.29 -2.94 -14.66
CA LYS A 176 6.55 -2.19 -14.71
C LYS A 176 7.30 -2.19 -13.39
N ILE A 177 6.60 -1.98 -12.27
CA ILE A 177 7.20 -2.01 -10.93
C ILE A 177 7.74 -3.41 -10.60
N LEU A 178 6.96 -4.46 -10.88
CA LEU A 178 7.37 -5.84 -10.61
C LEU A 178 8.58 -6.27 -11.46
N LEU A 179 8.67 -5.80 -12.72
CA LEU A 179 9.79 -6.04 -13.62
C LEU A 179 11.08 -5.36 -13.16
N GLN A 180 11.00 -4.15 -12.62
CA GLN A 180 12.15 -3.42 -12.10
C GLN A 180 12.79 -4.07 -10.87
N GLN A 181 12.10 -4.98 -10.21
CA GLN A 181 12.54 -5.67 -9.00
C GLN A 181 13.20 -4.75 -7.96
N PRO A 182 12.54 -3.66 -7.53
CA PRO A 182 13.13 -2.71 -6.61
C PRO A 182 13.40 -3.33 -5.23
N SER A 183 14.28 -2.75 -4.44
CA SER A 183 14.57 -3.20 -3.06
C SER A 183 13.33 -3.13 -2.16
N LEU A 184 12.41 -2.20 -2.43
CA LEU A 184 11.14 -2.03 -1.73
C LEU A 184 10.00 -1.76 -2.72
N ILE A 185 8.93 -2.53 -2.61
CA ILE A 185 7.66 -2.28 -3.32
C ILE A 185 6.65 -1.68 -2.36
N LEU A 186 6.06 -0.55 -2.75
CA LEU A 186 4.97 0.12 -2.06
C LEU A 186 3.71 0.01 -2.91
N LEU A 187 2.67 -0.67 -2.39
CA LEU A 187 1.41 -0.86 -3.11
C LEU A 187 0.25 -0.25 -2.33
N ASP A 188 -0.46 0.68 -2.97
CA ASP A 188 -1.65 1.32 -2.41
C ASP A 188 -2.90 0.76 -3.10
N GLU A 189 -3.63 -0.12 -2.41
CA GLU A 189 -4.86 -0.80 -2.86
C GLU A 189 -4.70 -1.56 -4.21
N PRO A 190 -3.69 -2.44 -4.37
CA PRO A 190 -3.43 -3.10 -5.65
C PRO A 190 -4.55 -4.05 -6.07
N THR A 191 -5.36 -4.54 -5.14
CA THR A 191 -6.42 -5.52 -5.38
C THR A 191 -7.68 -4.92 -6.02
N ASN A 192 -7.89 -3.59 -5.95
CA ASN A 192 -9.13 -2.96 -6.40
C ASN A 192 -9.44 -3.16 -7.90
N HIS A 193 -8.42 -3.40 -8.72
CA HIS A 193 -8.55 -3.51 -10.17
C HIS A 193 -8.18 -4.90 -10.71
N LEU A 194 -7.95 -5.86 -9.82
CA LEU A 194 -7.59 -7.23 -10.17
C LEU A 194 -8.80 -8.15 -10.04
N ASP A 195 -8.87 -9.16 -10.90
CA ASP A 195 -9.73 -10.31 -10.73
C ASP A 195 -9.09 -11.33 -9.77
N ILE A 196 -9.87 -12.33 -9.38
CA ILE A 196 -9.45 -13.32 -8.38
C ILE A 196 -8.18 -14.07 -8.82
N GLU A 197 -8.08 -14.43 -10.12
CA GLU A 197 -6.93 -15.15 -10.65
C GLU A 197 -5.66 -14.29 -10.56
N SER A 198 -5.75 -13.01 -10.93
CA SER A 198 -4.65 -12.04 -10.83
C SER A 198 -4.27 -11.73 -9.38
N ILE A 199 -5.23 -11.71 -8.44
CA ILE A 199 -4.95 -11.55 -7.01
C ILE A 199 -4.14 -12.74 -6.49
N ILE A 200 -4.55 -13.97 -6.78
CA ILE A 200 -3.84 -15.18 -6.35
C ILE A 200 -2.41 -15.19 -6.92
N TRP A 201 -2.26 -14.84 -8.19
CA TRP A 201 -0.94 -14.74 -8.82
C TRP A 201 -0.07 -13.67 -8.14
N LEU A 202 -0.64 -12.49 -7.82
CA LEU A 202 0.09 -11.42 -7.14
C LEU A 202 0.49 -11.82 -5.72
N GLU A 203 -0.36 -12.53 -4.97
CA GLU A 203 -0.04 -13.10 -3.66
C GLU A 203 1.19 -14.01 -3.73
N GLU A 204 1.19 -14.95 -4.68
CA GLU A 204 2.31 -15.86 -4.90
C GLU A 204 3.59 -15.11 -5.29
N PHE A 205 3.49 -14.14 -6.19
CA PHE A 205 4.63 -13.31 -6.60
C PHE A 205 5.23 -12.56 -5.40
N LEU A 206 4.40 -11.83 -4.62
CA LEU A 206 4.85 -11.03 -3.51
C LEU A 206 5.41 -11.87 -2.35
N THR A 207 4.84 -13.04 -2.11
CA THR A 207 5.34 -13.98 -1.08
C THR A 207 6.76 -14.44 -1.40
N ASN A 208 7.06 -14.71 -2.68
CA ASN A 208 8.37 -15.17 -3.16
C ASN A 208 9.32 -14.02 -3.55
N TYR A 209 8.90 -12.78 -3.41
CA TYR A 209 9.70 -11.63 -3.81
C TYR A 209 10.98 -11.47 -2.97
N ASN A 210 12.10 -11.13 -3.60
CA ASN A 210 13.39 -11.00 -2.91
C ASN A 210 13.60 -9.68 -2.16
N GLY A 211 12.88 -8.61 -2.53
CA GLY A 211 12.88 -7.32 -1.84
C GLY A 211 11.84 -7.25 -0.71
N ALA A 212 11.75 -6.12 -0.05
CA ALA A 212 10.70 -5.82 0.92
C ALA A 212 9.41 -5.32 0.26
N THR A 213 8.29 -5.40 0.97
CA THR A 213 7.00 -4.92 0.48
C THR A 213 6.22 -4.23 1.59
N ILE A 214 5.62 -3.07 1.29
CA ILE A 214 4.61 -2.43 2.14
C ILE A 214 3.30 -2.37 1.35
N LEU A 215 2.25 -2.92 1.93
CA LEU A 215 0.93 -3.09 1.30
C LEU A 215 -0.13 -2.33 2.08
N ILE A 216 -0.97 -1.57 1.38
CA ILE A 216 -2.27 -1.12 1.86
C ILE A 216 -3.32 -1.90 1.08
N SER A 217 -4.24 -2.58 1.75
CA SER A 217 -5.39 -3.21 1.10
C SER A 217 -6.60 -3.28 2.03
N HIS A 218 -7.78 -3.25 1.43
CA HIS A 218 -9.04 -3.56 2.09
C HIS A 218 -9.37 -5.07 2.06
N ASP A 219 -8.66 -5.83 1.25
CA ASP A 219 -8.77 -7.29 1.21
C ASP A 219 -7.98 -7.93 2.37
N LYS A 220 -8.73 -8.42 3.36
CA LYS A 220 -8.16 -9.03 4.56
C LYS A 220 -7.44 -10.35 4.25
N THR A 221 -7.94 -11.12 3.29
CA THR A 221 -7.36 -12.39 2.90
C THR A 221 -6.02 -12.18 2.21
N PHE A 222 -5.96 -11.22 1.29
CA PHE A 222 -4.73 -10.81 0.64
C PHE A 222 -3.66 -10.35 1.64
N LEU A 223 -4.04 -9.47 2.59
CA LEU A 223 -3.12 -9.04 3.65
C LEU A 223 -2.62 -10.22 4.50
N ASP A 224 -3.51 -11.12 4.87
CA ASP A 224 -3.16 -12.24 5.75
C ASP A 224 -2.22 -13.25 5.08
N ASN A 225 -2.41 -13.48 3.77
CA ASN A 225 -1.58 -14.39 2.98
C ASN A 225 -0.18 -13.83 2.69
N VAL A 226 -0.06 -12.51 2.45
CA VAL A 226 1.19 -11.90 2.02
C VAL A 226 2.00 -11.35 3.19
N THR A 227 1.36 -10.77 4.23
CA THR A 227 2.08 -10.00 5.24
C THR A 227 2.51 -10.85 6.43
N THR A 228 3.71 -10.58 6.93
CA THR A 228 4.28 -11.19 8.14
C THR A 228 4.39 -10.20 9.31
N ARG A 229 4.19 -8.92 9.02
CA ARG A 229 4.25 -7.81 9.97
C ARG A 229 3.16 -6.82 9.63
N THR A 230 2.48 -6.29 10.64
CA THR A 230 1.40 -5.31 10.45
C THR A 230 1.75 -4.04 11.21
N VAL A 231 1.70 -2.90 10.51
CA VAL A 231 1.94 -1.57 11.05
C VAL A 231 0.64 -0.78 11.00
N GLU A 232 0.16 -0.32 12.16
CA GLU A 232 -1.07 0.45 12.27
C GLU A 232 -0.76 1.93 12.50
N ILE A 233 -1.38 2.82 11.69
CA ILE A 233 -1.42 4.25 12.00
C ILE A 233 -2.68 4.51 12.83
N VAL A 234 -2.49 4.88 14.09
CA VAL A 234 -3.57 5.15 15.03
C VAL A 234 -3.27 6.42 15.83
N MET A 235 -4.24 7.35 15.89
CA MET A 235 -4.11 8.63 16.61
C MET A 235 -2.83 9.41 16.28
N GLY A 236 -2.43 9.38 14.99
CA GLY A 236 -1.24 10.07 14.51
C GLY A 236 0.10 9.42 14.89
N LYS A 237 0.09 8.21 15.44
CA LYS A 237 1.28 7.42 15.82
C LYS A 237 1.29 6.07 15.13
N ILE A 238 2.43 5.40 15.16
CA ILE A 238 2.59 4.03 14.68
C ILE A 238 2.55 3.03 15.84
N GLU A 239 1.80 1.95 15.62
CA GLU A 239 1.84 0.74 16.41
C GLU A 239 2.31 -0.42 15.52
N ASP A 240 3.30 -1.16 15.98
CA ASP A 240 4.02 -2.17 15.20
C ASP A 240 3.75 -3.57 15.77
N TYR A 241 3.18 -4.45 14.96
CA TYR A 241 2.84 -5.82 15.31
C TYR A 241 3.64 -6.79 14.45
N LYS A 242 4.49 -7.57 15.07
CA LYS A 242 5.29 -8.61 14.38
C LYS A 242 4.47 -9.87 14.11
N CYS A 243 3.37 -9.69 13.40
CA CYS A 243 2.45 -10.78 13.04
C CYS A 243 1.63 -10.41 11.80
N ASN A 244 0.98 -11.42 11.20
CA ASN A 244 0.05 -11.25 10.09
C ASN A 244 -1.23 -10.50 10.51
N TYR A 245 -2.07 -10.18 9.52
CA TYR A 245 -3.25 -9.34 9.71
C TYR A 245 -4.28 -9.94 10.68
N SER A 246 -4.54 -11.23 10.63
CA SER A 246 -5.50 -11.90 11.53
C SER A 246 -5.04 -11.86 13.00
N ASN A 247 -3.77 -12.14 13.26
CA ASN A 247 -3.21 -12.06 14.61
C ASN A 247 -3.12 -10.61 15.12
N TYR A 248 -2.87 -9.65 14.22
CA TYR A 248 -2.94 -8.23 14.54
C TYR A 248 -4.32 -7.84 15.05
N LEU A 249 -5.40 -8.27 14.41
CA LEU A 249 -6.76 -7.96 14.87
C LEU A 249 -7.03 -8.45 16.30
N ILE A 250 -6.52 -9.60 16.67
CA ILE A 250 -6.63 -10.15 18.03
C ILE A 250 -5.85 -9.27 19.01
N GLN A 251 -4.56 -9.02 18.72
CA GLN A 251 -3.71 -8.21 19.60
C GLN A 251 -4.20 -6.76 19.73
N ARG A 252 -4.74 -6.19 18.64
CA ARG A 252 -5.37 -4.87 18.65
C ARG A 252 -6.59 -4.86 19.57
N GLY A 253 -7.45 -5.89 19.52
CA GLY A 253 -8.59 -6.06 20.41
C GLY A 253 -8.17 -6.02 21.88
N ASP A 254 -7.22 -6.85 22.25
CA ASP A 254 -6.66 -6.92 23.62
C ASP A 254 -6.06 -5.58 24.08
N ARG A 255 -5.37 -4.88 23.17
CA ARG A 255 -4.81 -3.55 23.46
C ARG A 255 -5.90 -2.53 23.76
N ILE A 256 -6.93 -2.47 22.91
CA ILE A 256 -8.06 -1.53 23.09
C ILE A 256 -8.79 -1.82 24.40
N GLU A 257 -9.05 -3.08 24.73
CA GLU A 257 -9.69 -3.46 25.97
C GLU A 257 -8.89 -3.01 27.21
N LYS A 258 -7.58 -3.24 27.20
CA LYS A 258 -6.68 -2.77 28.26
C LYS A 258 -6.67 -1.24 28.38
N GLN A 259 -6.64 -0.52 27.26
CA GLN A 259 -6.70 0.94 27.23
C GLN A 259 -8.04 1.46 27.80
N GLN A 260 -9.16 0.85 27.43
CA GLN A 260 -10.48 1.20 27.95
C GLN A 260 -10.57 0.98 29.46
N GLN A 261 -10.04 -0.14 29.95
CA GLN A 261 -10.01 -0.42 31.39
C GLN A 261 -9.11 0.57 32.15
N ALA A 262 -7.94 0.91 31.58
CA ALA A 262 -7.04 1.92 32.17
C ALA A 262 -7.70 3.32 32.22
N LYS A 263 -8.40 3.72 31.15
CA LYS A 263 -9.17 4.97 31.11
C LYS A 263 -10.25 4.99 32.16
N LYS A 264 -11.04 3.93 32.31
CA LYS A 264 -12.08 3.80 33.31
C LYS A 264 -11.50 3.94 34.74
N ASN A 265 -10.41 3.26 35.04
CA ASN A 265 -9.71 3.36 36.31
C ASN A 265 -9.21 4.80 36.58
N GLN A 266 -8.68 5.47 35.54
CA GLN A 266 -8.26 6.87 35.64
C GLN A 266 -9.44 7.80 35.91
N GLU A 267 -10.56 7.64 35.22
CA GLU A 267 -11.78 8.42 35.42
C GLU A 267 -12.32 8.25 36.86
N GLU A 268 -12.33 7.03 37.38
CA GLU A 268 -12.71 6.74 38.78
C GLU A 268 -11.76 7.42 39.77
N LEU A 269 -10.44 7.36 39.53
CA LEU A 269 -9.44 8.02 40.36
C LEU A 269 -9.62 9.55 40.34
N ILE A 270 -9.86 10.13 39.15
CA ILE A 270 -10.15 11.58 39.04
C ILE A 270 -11.40 11.96 39.82
N LYS A 271 -12.49 11.17 39.72
CA LYS A 271 -13.74 11.39 40.42
C LYS A 271 -13.55 11.34 41.95
N GLN A 272 -12.82 10.32 42.44
CA GLN A 272 -12.50 10.19 43.88
C GLN A 272 -11.63 11.35 44.38
N THR A 273 -10.61 11.73 43.56
CA THR A 273 -9.71 12.84 43.92
C THR A 273 -10.46 14.17 43.97
N LYS A 274 -11.35 14.45 43.03
CA LYS A 274 -12.23 15.64 43.03
C LYS A 274 -13.11 15.65 44.28
N SER A 275 -13.76 14.55 44.63
CA SER A 275 -14.57 14.44 45.86
C SER A 275 -13.75 14.70 47.12
N ASN A 276 -12.50 14.22 47.19
CA ASN A 276 -11.60 14.49 48.30
C ASN A 276 -11.18 15.98 48.37
N ILE A 277 -10.91 16.61 47.23
CA ILE A 277 -10.62 18.05 47.16
C ILE A 277 -11.78 18.85 47.75
N ASP A 278 -13.02 18.56 47.35
CA ASP A 278 -14.22 19.27 47.85
C ASP A 278 -14.38 19.11 49.36
N LYS A 279 -14.18 17.91 49.91
CA LYS A 279 -14.22 17.63 51.34
C LYS A 279 -13.14 18.35 52.12
N PHE A 280 -11.93 18.51 51.56
CA PHE A 280 -10.79 19.11 52.26
C PHE A 280 -10.69 20.61 52.07
N ARG A 281 -11.26 21.17 50.97
CA ARG A 281 -11.28 22.61 50.70
C ARG A 281 -12.02 23.40 51.77
N ALA A 282 -13.06 22.81 52.39
CA ALA A 282 -13.83 23.41 53.44
C ALA A 282 -13.13 23.43 54.84
N LYS A 283 -11.97 22.75 54.99
CA LYS A 283 -11.25 22.62 56.28
C LYS A 283 -9.93 23.38 56.19
N ALA A 284 -9.78 24.47 57.02
CA ALA A 284 -8.64 25.38 57.01
C ALA A 284 -7.27 24.65 57.15
N ASN A 285 -7.18 23.66 58.04
CA ASN A 285 -5.95 22.88 58.30
C ASN A 285 -5.61 21.87 57.20
N LYS A 286 -6.51 21.63 56.21
CA LYS A 286 -6.28 20.72 55.06
C LYS A 286 -6.24 21.43 53.71
N ALA A 287 -6.28 22.76 53.69
CA ALA A 287 -6.26 23.57 52.48
C ALA A 287 -4.97 23.32 51.62
N LYS A 288 -3.80 23.21 52.24
CA LYS A 288 -2.53 22.89 51.59
C LYS A 288 -2.58 21.50 50.91
N PHE A 289 -3.19 20.52 51.54
CA PHE A 289 -3.34 19.17 50.97
C PHE A 289 -4.31 19.18 49.78
N ALA A 290 -5.44 19.89 49.86
CA ALA A 290 -6.34 20.07 48.76
C ALA A 290 -5.64 20.73 47.53
N GLN A 291 -4.81 21.76 47.77
CA GLN A 291 -4.03 22.40 46.71
C GLN A 291 -3.03 21.43 46.06
N SER A 292 -2.39 20.55 46.85
CA SER A 292 -1.48 19.55 46.29
C SER A 292 -2.20 18.52 45.40
N LEU A 293 -3.42 18.13 45.75
CA LEU A 293 -4.27 17.23 44.93
C LEU A 293 -4.72 17.90 43.64
N ILE A 294 -5.07 19.19 43.66
CA ILE A 294 -5.40 19.97 42.47
C ILE A 294 -4.20 19.97 41.52
N LYS A 295 -3.02 20.35 42.00
CA LYS A 295 -1.80 20.33 41.19
C LYS A 295 -1.47 18.96 40.62
N LYS A 296 -1.83 17.88 41.33
CA LYS A 296 -1.65 16.50 40.80
C LYS A 296 -2.64 16.19 39.68
N LEU A 297 -3.89 16.64 39.80
CA LEU A 297 -4.89 16.48 38.72
C LEU A 297 -4.54 17.31 37.49
N ASP A 298 -4.09 18.56 37.68
CA ASP A 298 -3.71 19.46 36.58
C ASP A 298 -2.50 18.93 35.75
N LYS A 299 -1.63 18.13 36.38
CA LYS A 299 -0.49 17.49 35.74
C LYS A 299 -0.80 16.11 35.18
N MET A 300 -2.00 15.59 35.38
CA MET A 300 -2.38 14.27 34.96
C MET A 300 -2.77 14.29 33.46
N GLU A 301 -1.99 13.61 32.64
CA GLU A 301 -2.34 13.40 31.24
C GLU A 301 -3.58 12.49 31.15
N ILE A 302 -4.59 12.95 30.44
CA ILE A 302 -5.82 12.18 30.22
C ILE A 302 -5.54 11.11 29.17
N LEU A 303 -5.80 9.85 29.52
CA LEU A 303 -5.66 8.74 28.59
C LEU A 303 -6.70 8.84 27.47
N GLU A 304 -6.24 9.08 26.28
CA GLU A 304 -7.06 8.94 25.07
C GLU A 304 -7.06 7.48 24.63
N VAL A 305 -8.23 6.94 24.36
CA VAL A 305 -8.39 5.59 23.84
C VAL A 305 -8.83 5.71 22.40
N ASP A 306 -8.25 4.88 21.53
CA ASP A 306 -8.76 4.74 20.18
C ASP A 306 -10.22 4.29 20.28
N SER A 307 -11.15 5.26 20.16
CA SER A 307 -12.55 4.92 20.00
C SER A 307 -12.67 4.20 18.67
N SER A 308 -12.82 2.88 18.71
CA SER A 308 -13.38 2.17 17.57
C SER A 308 -14.63 2.97 17.18
N ASP A 309 -14.67 3.45 15.96
CA ASP A 309 -15.82 4.20 15.45
C ASP A 309 -16.99 3.20 15.36
N ASN A 310 -17.54 2.88 16.51
CA ASN A 310 -18.78 2.11 16.67
C ASN A 310 -20.00 3.03 16.46
N SER A 311 -19.82 4.16 15.78
CA SER A 311 -20.95 4.92 15.27
C SER A 311 -21.62 4.11 14.16
N ASN A 312 -22.27 3.02 14.56
CA ASN A 312 -23.24 2.36 13.73
C ASN A 312 -24.31 3.40 13.44
N ILE A 313 -24.42 3.80 12.18
CA ILE A 313 -25.58 4.55 11.73
C ILE A 313 -26.78 3.65 11.97
N ASN A 314 -27.44 3.84 13.10
CA ASN A 314 -28.70 3.15 13.40
C ASN A 314 -29.81 3.81 12.58
N PHE A 315 -29.92 3.46 11.31
CA PHE A 315 -31.12 3.76 10.57
C PHE A 315 -31.77 2.42 10.13
N GLN A 316 -33.08 2.38 10.26
CA GLN A 316 -33.88 1.27 9.74
C GLN A 316 -34.52 1.74 8.43
N PHE A 317 -34.23 1.02 7.35
CA PHE A 317 -35.03 1.17 6.15
C PHE A 317 -36.49 0.84 6.46
N GLN A 318 -37.40 1.65 5.95
CA GLN A 318 -38.83 1.25 5.98
C GLN A 318 -38.93 -0.13 5.31
N LYS A 319 -39.70 -1.03 5.93
CA LYS A 319 -39.91 -2.37 5.36
C LYS A 319 -40.48 -2.21 3.96
N PRO A 320 -39.77 -2.66 2.91
CA PRO A 320 -40.27 -2.59 1.56
C PRO A 320 -41.52 -3.46 1.43
N PRO A 321 -42.46 -3.13 0.51
CA PRO A 321 -43.59 -3.99 0.22
C PRO A 321 -43.08 -5.39 -0.13
N ARG A 322 -43.81 -6.41 0.29
CA ARG A 322 -43.40 -7.82 0.12
C ARG A 322 -43.36 -8.16 -1.38
N SER A 323 -42.19 -8.43 -1.93
CA SER A 323 -42.00 -8.90 -3.30
C SER A 323 -42.61 -10.30 -3.53
N GLY A 324 -42.85 -10.67 -4.78
CA GLY A 324 -43.20 -12.03 -5.18
C GLY A 324 -42.12 -13.05 -4.75
N LYS A 325 -42.42 -14.37 -4.92
CA LYS A 325 -41.46 -15.42 -4.65
C LYS A 325 -40.22 -15.29 -5.56
N VAL A 326 -40.45 -15.13 -6.84
CA VAL A 326 -39.43 -14.84 -7.85
C VAL A 326 -39.28 -13.33 -7.96
N VAL A 327 -38.08 -12.81 -7.76
CA VAL A 327 -37.75 -11.38 -7.79
C VAL A 327 -37.23 -10.97 -9.16
N VAL A 328 -36.37 -11.79 -9.75
CA VAL A 328 -35.81 -11.60 -11.08
C VAL A 328 -35.85 -12.93 -11.82
N LYS A 329 -36.30 -12.90 -13.06
CA LYS A 329 -36.22 -14.02 -13.98
C LYS A 329 -35.63 -13.52 -15.30
N ALA A 330 -34.50 -14.06 -15.67
CA ALA A 330 -33.86 -13.80 -16.95
C ALA A 330 -34.01 -15.06 -17.82
N GLY A 331 -34.45 -14.89 -19.06
CA GLY A 331 -34.60 -15.98 -20.01
C GLY A 331 -33.93 -15.60 -21.33
N ASP A 332 -33.02 -16.42 -21.81
CA ASP A 332 -32.26 -16.24 -23.06
C ASP A 332 -31.64 -14.84 -23.21
N VAL A 333 -31.08 -14.31 -22.12
CA VAL A 333 -30.50 -12.97 -22.11
C VAL A 333 -29.14 -13.01 -22.77
N SER A 334 -28.96 -12.12 -23.77
CA SER A 334 -27.70 -12.00 -24.52
C SER A 334 -27.29 -10.54 -24.59
N LYS A 335 -25.98 -10.25 -24.53
CA LYS A 335 -25.43 -8.90 -24.67
C LYS A 335 -24.15 -8.92 -25.49
N SER A 336 -24.09 -8.01 -26.46
CA SER A 336 -22.90 -7.78 -27.30
C SER A 336 -22.60 -6.27 -27.39
N TYR A 337 -21.34 -5.93 -27.59
CA TYR A 337 -20.86 -4.60 -27.92
C TYR A 337 -20.01 -4.68 -29.19
N GLY A 338 -20.56 -4.19 -30.31
CA GLY A 338 -19.96 -4.41 -31.61
C GLY A 338 -19.82 -5.91 -31.90
N ASP A 339 -18.65 -6.34 -32.28
CA ASP A 339 -18.35 -7.76 -32.57
C ASP A 339 -18.07 -8.60 -31.31
N LYS A 340 -17.95 -7.96 -30.13
CA LYS A 340 -17.67 -8.64 -28.86
C LYS A 340 -18.96 -9.12 -28.22
N ASN A 341 -19.16 -10.44 -28.14
CA ASN A 341 -20.21 -11.05 -27.34
C ASN A 341 -19.77 -11.15 -25.89
N VAL A 342 -20.50 -10.50 -24.97
CA VAL A 342 -20.22 -10.54 -23.53
C VAL A 342 -20.80 -11.83 -22.93
N PHE A 343 -22.08 -12.08 -23.19
CA PHE A 343 -22.74 -13.34 -22.82
C PHE A 343 -23.89 -13.62 -23.79
N LYS A 344 -24.24 -14.88 -23.93
CA LYS A 344 -25.29 -15.35 -24.86
C LYS A 344 -26.11 -16.45 -24.22
N GLY A 345 -27.42 -16.32 -24.33
CA GLY A 345 -28.37 -17.38 -23.90
C GLY A 345 -28.31 -17.69 -22.41
N VAL A 346 -28.17 -16.65 -21.55
CA VAL A 346 -28.08 -16.84 -20.09
C VAL A 346 -29.48 -16.88 -19.49
N ASP A 347 -29.78 -17.98 -18.79
CA ASP A 347 -31.00 -18.20 -18.02
C ASP A 347 -30.69 -18.21 -16.53
N PHE A 348 -31.35 -17.40 -15.73
CA PHE A 348 -31.28 -17.48 -14.28
C PHE A 348 -32.55 -16.95 -13.60
N GLU A 349 -32.76 -17.42 -12.39
CA GLU A 349 -33.87 -16.99 -11.56
C GLU A 349 -33.36 -16.66 -10.14
N ILE A 350 -33.78 -15.52 -9.60
CA ILE A 350 -33.43 -15.10 -8.24
C ILE A 350 -34.71 -15.05 -7.42
N ASN A 351 -34.74 -15.82 -6.35
CA ASN A 351 -35.85 -15.85 -5.43
C ASN A 351 -35.67 -14.84 -4.29
N ARG A 352 -36.78 -14.47 -3.67
CA ARG A 352 -36.76 -13.55 -2.52
C ARG A 352 -35.95 -14.13 -1.37
N GLY A 353 -34.98 -13.35 -0.88
CA GLY A 353 -34.10 -13.72 0.23
C GLY A 353 -32.83 -14.44 -0.21
N GLU A 354 -32.67 -14.77 -1.48
CA GLU A 354 -31.39 -15.27 -2.00
C GLU A 354 -30.35 -14.17 -2.07
N LYS A 355 -29.11 -14.55 -1.81
CA LYS A 355 -27.92 -13.74 -2.02
C LYS A 355 -27.12 -14.37 -3.15
N VAL A 356 -27.00 -13.68 -4.25
CA VAL A 356 -26.34 -14.18 -5.46
C VAL A 356 -25.09 -13.33 -5.71
N ALA A 357 -23.97 -13.98 -5.95
CA ALA A 357 -22.73 -13.33 -6.37
C ALA A 357 -22.47 -13.63 -7.85
N PHE A 358 -22.17 -12.61 -8.64
CA PHE A 358 -21.68 -12.75 -10.01
C PHE A 358 -20.14 -12.70 -9.97
N VAL A 359 -19.50 -13.74 -10.50
CA VAL A 359 -18.05 -13.88 -10.54
C VAL A 359 -17.61 -14.09 -11.99
N GLY A 360 -16.57 -13.38 -12.42
CA GLY A 360 -16.02 -13.50 -13.76
C GLY A 360 -14.73 -12.70 -13.91
N LYS A 361 -14.04 -12.89 -15.04
CA LYS A 361 -12.85 -12.09 -15.38
C LYS A 361 -13.26 -10.63 -15.62
N ASN A 362 -12.35 -9.70 -15.32
CA ASN A 362 -12.60 -8.27 -15.59
C ASN A 362 -12.75 -8.02 -17.10
N GLY A 363 -13.85 -7.32 -17.48
CA GLY A 363 -14.13 -6.95 -18.86
C GLY A 363 -14.87 -8.02 -19.68
N MET A 364 -15.39 -9.06 -19.03
CA MET A 364 -16.35 -9.99 -19.63
C MET A 364 -17.77 -9.47 -19.54
#